data_efeb4c61eb7616e83198699729bf012f
#
_entry.id   efeb4c61eb7616e83198699729bf012f
#
_cell.length_a   1.000
_cell.length_b   1.000
_cell.length_c   1.000
_cell.angle_alpha   90.00
_cell.angle_beta   90.00
_cell.angle_gamma   90.00
#
_symmetry.space_group_name_H-M   'P 1'
#
loop_
_entity.id
_entity.type
_entity.pdbx_description
1 polymer ?
#
loop_
_entity_poly.entity_id
_entity_poly.type
_entity_poly.pdbx_seq_one_letter_code
_entity_poly.pdbx_strand_id
1 'polypeptide(L)'
;MTRRVGLALAVACLATAGCGAAERPSTSAAKLGGDWTRFGFDAARHNAGPTRTGITAGNVGSLRRQRVALDGTVDASPIYLRGVTVHGSRHDTFFVTTSYGRTIAIDAANGAILWTFTPPGYSSLAGSYKITNSTPVADPNRRFVYAASPGGVVHKLSVASGAEARGWPVRVTLLPEREKLGTSLNFSRGLVLIGTGGYIGDQPPYQGHVVAIRASSGRIVHVWNSLCSNVHRLLNPRNCPKSNSAIWARSGVVVAPGSGNLLVATGNGPFDGRRNWGDSALMLTPNAGRLLRNWTPRNQASLESGDGDLGSTAPALVGQGLALQSGKDARLRLLSLTRLGGRLGATGGELQTLTAPGGAGVFTAPAVWRNRVFVATDSGLACYVLRGKRLHLSWQKSAGGTSPVVAGGLLYVYNGSLNVYAPTTGRQLASFRVGGSHWNSPIVTDGRVAVPEGDANDHSTRGALDIFRLP
;
A
#
# COMPACT_ATOMS: atom_id res chain seq x y z
N MET A 1 9.20 28.82 84.39
CA MET A 1 8.31 29.94 84.67
C MET A 1 7.78 30.40 83.34
N THR A 2 6.63 30.30 82.93
CA THR A 2 5.26 30.50 83.32
C THR A 2 4.34 29.74 82.37
N ARG A 3 3.40 29.02 82.96
CA ARG A 3 2.27 28.38 82.27
C ARG A 3 1.32 29.44 81.69
N ARG A 4 0.73 29.18 80.53
CA ARG A 4 -0.63 29.67 80.20
C ARG A 4 -1.46 28.57 79.58
N VAL A 5 -2.57 28.34 80.17
CA VAL A 5 -3.70 27.49 79.88
C VAL A 5 -4.52 28.15 78.76
N GLY A 6 -4.94 27.44 77.78
CA GLY A 6 -5.85 27.89 76.69
C GLY A 6 -6.96 26.90 76.47
N LEU A 7 -8.14 27.34 76.62
CA LEU A 7 -9.47 26.74 76.66
C LEU A 7 -9.86 26.07 75.31
N ALA A 8 -10.40 24.88 75.43
CA ALA A 8 -10.97 24.14 74.23
C ALA A 8 -12.43 24.59 74.05
N LEU A 9 -12.78 25.07 72.89
CA LEU A 9 -14.15 25.26 72.44
C LEU A 9 -14.51 24.10 71.49
N ALA A 10 -15.48 23.29 71.91
CA ALA A 10 -16.06 22.24 71.02
C ALA A 10 -17.15 22.89 70.15
N VAL A 11 -16.97 22.79 68.80
CA VAL A 11 -18.01 23.15 67.87
C VAL A 11 -18.55 21.82 67.28
N ALA A 12 -19.81 21.55 67.52
CA ALA A 12 -20.55 20.42 66.93
C ALA A 12 -20.95 20.80 65.52
N CYS A 13 -20.41 20.14 64.53
CA CYS A 13 -20.87 20.20 63.13
C CYS A 13 -21.87 19.07 62.87
N LEU A 14 -23.12 19.43 62.55
CA LEU A 14 -24.12 18.50 61.96
C LEU A 14 -23.65 18.03 60.57
N ALA A 15 -23.51 16.74 60.42
CA ALA A 15 -23.27 16.12 59.11
C ALA A 15 -24.61 15.94 58.39
N THR A 16 -24.86 16.69 57.34
CA THR A 16 -25.90 16.38 56.34
C THR A 16 -25.36 15.35 55.37
N ALA A 17 -25.93 14.15 55.38
CA ALA A 17 -25.64 13.09 54.41
C ALA A 17 -26.22 13.50 53.04
N GLY A 18 -25.38 14.08 52.18
CA GLY A 18 -25.68 14.24 50.77
C GLY A 18 -25.36 12.93 50.05
N CYS A 19 -26.40 12.25 49.53
CA CYS A 19 -26.23 11.16 48.57
C CYS A 19 -25.60 11.70 47.27
N GLY A 20 -24.30 11.72 47.21
CA GLY A 20 -23.55 11.92 45.97
C GLY A 20 -23.69 10.68 45.11
N ALA A 21 -24.50 10.76 44.05
CA ALA A 21 -24.48 9.76 42.97
C ALA A 21 -23.06 9.72 42.43
N ALA A 22 -22.37 8.59 42.64
CA ALA A 22 -21.07 8.31 42.03
C ALA A 22 -21.26 8.31 40.49
N GLU A 23 -20.81 9.35 39.81
CA GLU A 23 -20.66 9.33 38.37
C GLU A 23 -19.75 8.15 38.00
N ARG A 24 -20.34 7.14 37.37
CA ARG A 24 -19.56 6.05 36.75
C ARG A 24 -18.65 6.71 35.71
N PRO A 25 -17.34 6.46 35.73
CA PRO A 25 -16.46 6.97 34.71
C PRO A 25 -17.00 6.45 33.37
N SER A 26 -17.35 7.34 32.47
CA SER A 26 -17.71 7.00 31.10
C SER A 26 -16.50 6.31 30.51
N THR A 27 -16.57 4.97 30.36
CA THR A 27 -15.58 4.23 29.60
C THR A 27 -15.66 4.72 28.16
N SER A 28 -14.75 5.61 27.79
CA SER A 28 -14.58 6.05 26.41
C SER A 28 -14.48 4.80 25.56
N ALA A 29 -15.49 4.56 24.71
CA ALA A 29 -15.51 3.40 23.84
C ALA A 29 -14.19 3.36 23.07
N ALA A 30 -13.41 2.30 23.25
CA ALA A 30 -12.09 2.19 22.68
C ALA A 30 -12.22 2.30 21.15
N LYS A 31 -11.44 3.22 20.53
CA LYS A 31 -11.49 3.49 19.10
C LYS A 31 -11.30 2.19 18.30
N LEU A 32 -12.21 1.90 17.37
CA LEU A 32 -12.25 0.65 16.57
C LEU A 32 -11.38 0.70 15.32
N GLY A 33 -10.27 1.35 15.34
CA GLY A 33 -9.39 1.56 14.22
C GLY A 33 -8.99 3.02 14.11
N GLY A 34 -8.68 3.45 12.91
CA GLY A 34 -8.25 4.80 12.62
C GLY A 34 -8.04 4.96 11.12
N ASP A 35 -7.30 5.99 10.76
CA ASP A 35 -6.99 6.25 9.36
C ASP A 35 -6.24 5.08 8.71
N TRP A 36 -6.58 4.84 7.44
CA TRP A 36 -5.83 3.95 6.54
C TRP A 36 -5.31 4.80 5.38
N THR A 37 -4.16 5.42 5.56
CA THR A 37 -3.72 6.53 4.73
C THR A 37 -3.03 6.16 3.42
N ARG A 38 -2.78 4.86 3.18
CA ARG A 38 -1.99 4.38 2.02
C ARG A 38 -2.18 2.89 1.79
N PHE A 39 -1.72 2.38 0.64
CA PHE A 39 -1.60 0.94 0.41
C PHE A 39 -0.79 0.28 1.54
N GLY A 40 -1.24 -0.89 1.98
CA GLY A 40 -0.53 -1.69 2.97
C GLY A 40 -0.52 -1.12 4.39
N PHE A 41 -1.36 -0.11 4.68
CA PHE A 41 -1.56 0.54 5.98
C PHE A 41 -0.42 1.47 6.40
N ASP A 42 0.82 1.01 6.42
CA ASP A 42 1.99 1.76 6.85
C ASP A 42 2.99 2.02 5.69
N ALA A 43 4.01 2.83 5.94
CA ALA A 43 5.01 3.17 4.95
C ALA A 43 5.92 1.98 4.59
N ALA A 44 6.01 0.98 5.45
CA ALA A 44 6.76 -0.26 5.25
C ALA A 44 5.95 -1.32 4.47
N ARG A 45 4.66 -1.05 4.19
CA ARG A 45 3.78 -1.92 3.39
C ARG A 45 3.53 -3.29 4.01
N HIS A 46 3.36 -3.34 5.32
CA HIS A 46 3.15 -4.61 6.01
C HIS A 46 1.79 -5.27 5.69
N ASN A 47 0.82 -4.57 5.11
CA ASN A 47 -0.56 -5.04 4.91
C ASN A 47 -1.19 -5.55 6.24
N ALA A 48 -0.74 -4.99 7.35
CA ALA A 48 -1.21 -5.25 8.68
C ALA A 48 -1.84 -3.98 9.25
N GLY A 49 -3.16 -3.96 9.30
CA GLY A 49 -3.98 -2.84 9.74
C GLY A 49 -4.22 -2.82 11.26
N PRO A 50 -5.23 -2.07 11.72
CA PRO A 50 -5.52 -1.91 13.13
C PRO A 50 -5.77 -3.25 13.82
N THR A 51 -5.30 -3.37 15.07
CA THR A 51 -5.53 -4.56 15.90
C THR A 51 -6.97 -4.67 16.39
N ARG A 52 -7.71 -3.57 16.43
CA ARG A 52 -9.12 -3.47 16.86
C ARG A 52 -9.92 -2.81 15.74
N THR A 53 -10.78 -3.58 15.09
CA THR A 53 -11.61 -3.10 13.98
C THR A 53 -13.11 -3.18 14.28
N GLY A 54 -13.50 -3.78 15.40
CA GLY A 54 -14.89 -4.15 15.69
C GLY A 54 -15.33 -5.45 15.03
N ILE A 55 -14.64 -5.88 13.97
CA ILE A 55 -14.91 -7.14 13.28
C ILE A 55 -14.06 -8.24 13.91
N THR A 56 -14.72 -9.33 14.30
CA THR A 56 -14.13 -10.48 15.02
C THR A 56 -14.51 -11.79 14.33
N ALA A 57 -13.88 -12.89 14.72
CA ALA A 57 -14.24 -14.21 14.21
C ALA A 57 -15.70 -14.60 14.50
N GLY A 58 -16.29 -14.05 15.58
CA GLY A 58 -17.67 -14.35 15.98
C GLY A 58 -18.72 -13.53 15.22
N ASN A 59 -18.36 -12.36 14.68
CA ASN A 59 -19.34 -11.49 14.01
C ASN A 59 -19.04 -11.24 12.52
N VAL A 60 -17.92 -11.68 11.99
CA VAL A 60 -17.55 -11.45 10.60
C VAL A 60 -18.58 -12.02 9.60
N GLY A 61 -19.25 -13.11 9.94
CA GLY A 61 -20.28 -13.72 9.09
C GLY A 61 -21.57 -12.89 8.96
N SER A 62 -21.79 -11.90 9.85
CA SER A 62 -22.98 -11.04 9.81
C SER A 62 -22.79 -9.75 9.01
N LEU A 63 -21.62 -9.51 8.42
CA LEU A 63 -21.34 -8.31 7.62
C LEU A 63 -22.38 -8.13 6.50
N ARG A 64 -22.88 -6.91 6.35
CA ARG A 64 -23.81 -6.52 5.29
C ARG A 64 -23.08 -5.67 4.25
N ARG A 65 -23.30 -6.00 2.97
CA ARG A 65 -22.70 -5.32 1.81
C ARG A 65 -23.56 -4.14 1.38
N GLN A 66 -22.92 -2.99 1.20
CA GLN A 66 -23.42 -1.87 0.42
C GLN A 66 -22.51 -1.68 -0.80
N ARG A 67 -23.08 -1.74 -2.00
CA ARG A 67 -22.37 -1.49 -3.25
C ARG A 67 -22.55 -0.04 -3.67
N VAL A 68 -21.44 0.67 -3.85
CA VAL A 68 -21.39 2.05 -4.34
C VAL A 68 -20.90 2.02 -5.78
N ALA A 69 -21.78 2.35 -6.74
CA ALA A 69 -21.38 2.46 -8.14
C ALA A 69 -20.46 3.65 -8.36
N LEU A 70 -19.43 3.48 -9.19
CA LEU A 70 -18.41 4.49 -9.46
C LEU A 70 -18.26 4.71 -10.97
N ASP A 71 -18.00 5.96 -11.35
CA ASP A 71 -17.64 6.36 -12.70
C ASP A 71 -16.15 6.06 -13.00
N GLY A 72 -15.79 4.81 -12.90
CA GLY A 72 -14.45 4.30 -13.19
C GLY A 72 -14.11 3.03 -12.42
N THR A 73 -13.37 2.14 -13.06
CA THR A 73 -12.79 0.95 -12.45
C THR A 73 -11.74 1.35 -11.41
N VAL A 74 -11.75 0.70 -10.24
CA VAL A 74 -10.74 0.88 -9.20
C VAL A 74 -9.91 -0.38 -9.06
N ASP A 75 -8.82 -0.47 -9.80
CA ASP A 75 -7.85 -1.55 -9.72
C ASP A 75 -6.66 -1.18 -8.81
N ALA A 76 -7.01 -0.60 -7.67
CA ALA A 76 -6.13 -0.10 -6.62
C ALA A 76 -6.82 -0.30 -5.26
N SER A 77 -6.12 -0.06 -4.16
CA SER A 77 -6.75 -0.08 -2.84
C SER A 77 -7.38 1.27 -2.52
N PRO A 78 -8.50 1.34 -1.80
CA PRO A 78 -8.96 2.58 -1.22
C PRO A 78 -8.04 3.02 -0.09
N ILE A 79 -8.15 4.29 0.32
CA ILE A 79 -7.66 4.80 1.60
C ILE A 79 -8.83 5.35 2.41
N TYR A 80 -8.63 5.52 3.71
CA TYR A 80 -9.69 5.97 4.62
C TYR A 80 -9.16 7.00 5.61
N LEU A 81 -9.93 8.06 5.79
CA LEU A 81 -9.71 9.07 6.82
C LEU A 81 -10.96 9.20 7.70
N ARG A 82 -10.77 9.07 9.00
CA ARG A 82 -11.85 9.15 9.96
C ARG A 82 -12.13 10.60 10.34
N GLY A 83 -13.40 11.01 10.26
CA GLY A 83 -13.88 12.29 10.77
C GLY A 83 -13.15 13.50 10.17
N VAL A 84 -12.93 13.51 8.86
CA VAL A 84 -12.42 14.68 8.13
C VAL A 84 -13.55 15.62 7.75
N THR A 85 -13.22 16.91 7.60
CA THR A 85 -14.18 17.90 7.12
C THR A 85 -14.20 17.92 5.60
N VAL A 86 -15.37 17.64 5.00
CA VAL A 86 -15.63 17.74 3.55
C VAL A 86 -16.83 18.64 3.36
N HIS A 87 -16.72 19.65 2.51
CA HIS A 87 -17.77 20.67 2.27
C HIS A 87 -18.38 21.24 3.56
N GLY A 88 -17.53 21.49 4.58
CA GLY A 88 -17.95 22.05 5.87
C GLY A 88 -18.53 21.05 6.86
N SER A 89 -18.82 19.82 6.47
CA SER A 89 -19.38 18.78 7.33
C SER A 89 -18.36 17.69 7.65
N ARG A 90 -18.52 17.03 8.82
CA ARG A 90 -17.63 15.97 9.27
C ARG A 90 -18.05 14.61 8.73
N HIS A 91 -17.14 13.93 8.03
CA HIS A 91 -17.36 12.62 7.42
C HIS A 91 -16.22 11.63 7.73
N ASP A 92 -16.58 10.38 7.91
CA ASP A 92 -15.66 9.27 7.72
C ASP A 92 -15.59 9.02 6.21
N THR A 93 -14.41 9.07 5.60
CA THR A 93 -14.32 9.19 4.13
C THR A 93 -13.36 8.16 3.54
N PHE A 94 -13.84 7.38 2.56
CA PHE A 94 -12.99 6.63 1.64
C PHE A 94 -12.56 7.51 0.47
N PHE A 95 -11.32 7.32 0.01
CA PHE A 95 -10.83 7.91 -1.23
C PHE A 95 -10.33 6.78 -2.13
N VAL A 96 -10.75 6.82 -3.38
CA VAL A 96 -10.33 5.88 -4.42
C VAL A 96 -9.80 6.65 -5.62
N THR A 97 -8.83 6.05 -6.34
CA THR A 97 -8.38 6.54 -7.64
C THR A 97 -8.74 5.50 -8.70
N THR A 98 -9.45 5.91 -9.73
CA THR A 98 -9.87 5.04 -10.84
C THR A 98 -8.74 4.84 -11.83
N SER A 99 -8.86 3.83 -12.70
CA SER A 99 -7.86 3.49 -13.72
C SER A 99 -7.53 4.64 -14.67
N TYR A 100 -8.45 5.59 -14.85
CA TYR A 100 -8.22 6.79 -15.67
C TYR A 100 -7.97 8.05 -14.85
N GLY A 101 -7.63 7.88 -13.55
CA GLY A 101 -7.15 8.95 -12.68
C GLY A 101 -8.23 9.81 -12.02
N ARG A 102 -9.54 9.53 -12.19
CA ARG A 102 -10.54 10.15 -11.33
C ARG A 102 -10.25 9.78 -9.88
N THR A 103 -10.31 10.78 -9.00
CA THR A 103 -10.21 10.54 -7.55
C THR A 103 -11.55 10.92 -6.92
N ILE A 104 -12.12 9.99 -6.16
CA ILE A 104 -13.48 10.09 -5.64
C ILE A 104 -13.45 9.97 -4.13
N ALA A 105 -14.08 10.92 -3.43
CA ALA A 105 -14.33 10.85 -1.99
C ALA A 105 -15.74 10.32 -1.73
N ILE A 106 -15.86 9.33 -0.85
CA ILE A 106 -17.07 8.57 -0.59
C ILE A 106 -17.31 8.57 0.92
N ASP A 107 -18.52 8.98 1.33
CA ASP A 107 -18.94 8.88 2.72
C ASP A 107 -19.01 7.42 3.16
N ALA A 108 -18.23 7.07 4.18
CA ALA A 108 -18.17 5.70 4.67
C ALA A 108 -19.43 5.29 5.46
N ALA A 109 -20.28 6.22 5.85
CA ALA A 109 -21.52 5.92 6.58
C ALA A 109 -22.66 5.50 5.65
N ASN A 110 -22.80 6.13 4.48
CA ASN A 110 -23.94 5.92 3.59
C ASN A 110 -23.57 5.66 2.11
N GLY A 111 -22.27 5.74 1.75
CA GLY A 111 -21.80 5.53 0.38
C GLY A 111 -22.02 6.71 -0.57
N ALA A 112 -22.45 7.87 -0.07
CA ALA A 112 -22.65 9.06 -0.90
C ALA A 112 -21.31 9.55 -1.46
N ILE A 113 -21.31 9.97 -2.73
CA ILE A 113 -20.16 10.64 -3.35
C ILE A 113 -20.11 12.07 -2.80
N LEU A 114 -19.03 12.39 -2.10
CA LEU A 114 -18.82 13.71 -1.52
C LEU A 114 -18.22 14.68 -2.54
N TRP A 115 -17.24 14.22 -3.30
CA TRP A 115 -16.67 14.95 -4.43
C TRP A 115 -15.96 14.00 -5.41
N THR A 116 -15.82 14.45 -6.64
CA THR A 116 -15.06 13.77 -7.69
C THR A 116 -14.11 14.76 -8.35
N PHE A 117 -12.82 14.44 -8.34
CA PHE A 117 -11.82 15.12 -9.17
C PHE A 117 -11.66 14.35 -10.48
N THR A 118 -11.73 15.05 -11.60
CA THR A 118 -11.47 14.51 -12.94
C THR A 118 -10.20 15.16 -13.50
N PRO A 119 -9.13 14.39 -13.78
CA PRO A 119 -7.89 14.97 -14.27
C PRO A 119 -8.05 15.56 -15.67
N PRO A 120 -7.27 16.62 -16.01
CA PRO A 120 -7.21 17.12 -17.37
C PRO A 120 -6.89 16.03 -18.39
N GLY A 121 -7.55 16.05 -19.55
CA GLY A 121 -7.37 15.05 -20.60
C GLY A 121 -8.06 13.71 -20.35
N TYR A 122 -8.89 13.60 -19.33
CA TYR A 122 -9.62 12.37 -19.00
C TYR A 122 -10.36 11.76 -20.20
N SER A 123 -11.06 12.56 -20.98
CA SER A 123 -11.88 12.09 -22.11
C SER A 123 -11.04 11.41 -23.21
N SER A 124 -9.79 11.83 -23.41
CA SER A 124 -8.89 11.22 -24.38
C SER A 124 -8.20 9.95 -23.85
N LEU A 125 -8.25 9.70 -22.54
CA LEU A 125 -7.65 8.54 -21.89
C LEU A 125 -8.67 7.45 -21.60
N ALA A 126 -9.92 7.82 -21.30
CA ALA A 126 -10.97 6.89 -20.90
C ALA A 126 -11.22 5.83 -21.99
N GLY A 127 -11.20 4.55 -21.60
CA GLY A 127 -11.33 3.40 -22.50
C GLY A 127 -10.05 3.03 -23.27
N SER A 128 -8.93 3.76 -23.08
CA SER A 128 -7.66 3.46 -23.74
C SER A 128 -6.80 2.49 -22.90
N TYR A 129 -5.70 1.98 -23.51
CA TYR A 129 -4.70 1.18 -22.80
C TYR A 129 -3.92 1.96 -21.72
N LYS A 130 -3.99 3.30 -21.75
CA LYS A 130 -3.30 4.15 -20.78
C LYS A 130 -4.06 4.17 -19.48
N ILE A 131 -3.62 3.36 -18.53
CA ILE A 131 -4.26 3.17 -17.23
C ILE A 131 -3.29 3.43 -16.08
N THR A 132 -3.81 3.65 -14.89
CA THR A 132 -3.08 3.62 -13.63
C THR A 132 -3.71 2.61 -12.66
N ASN A 133 -2.88 1.96 -11.84
CA ASN A 133 -3.33 1.09 -10.74
C ASN A 133 -2.82 1.67 -9.40
N SER A 134 -2.50 2.94 -9.37
CA SER A 134 -1.87 3.58 -8.23
C SER A 134 -2.86 3.82 -7.09
N THR A 135 -2.61 3.23 -5.94
CA THR A 135 -3.32 3.59 -4.71
C THR A 135 -2.90 4.98 -4.26
N PRO A 136 -3.86 5.87 -3.94
CA PRO A 136 -3.55 7.19 -3.43
C PRO A 136 -2.89 7.14 -2.04
N VAL A 137 -2.33 8.26 -1.60
CA VAL A 137 -1.79 8.43 -0.24
C VAL A 137 -2.27 9.75 0.37
N ALA A 138 -2.71 9.73 1.62
CA ALA A 138 -3.02 10.96 2.36
C ALA A 138 -1.76 11.51 3.04
N ASP A 139 -1.69 12.84 3.17
CA ASP A 139 -0.65 13.48 3.95
C ASP A 139 -0.87 13.28 5.48
N PRO A 140 0.20 13.37 6.30
CA PRO A 140 0.07 13.18 7.75
C PRO A 140 -0.86 14.19 8.43
N ASN A 141 -1.06 15.38 7.82
CA ASN A 141 -1.94 16.42 8.35
C ASN A 141 -3.40 16.21 7.95
N ARG A 142 -3.69 15.18 7.11
CA ARG A 142 -5.05 14.81 6.68
C ARG A 142 -5.76 15.90 5.89
N ARG A 143 -4.99 16.82 5.25
CA ARG A 143 -5.51 17.95 4.47
C ARG A 143 -5.51 17.66 2.97
N PHE A 144 -4.64 16.78 2.51
CA PHE A 144 -4.46 16.47 1.10
C PHE A 144 -4.38 14.96 0.85
N VAL A 145 -4.89 14.56 -0.31
CA VAL A 145 -4.69 13.24 -0.92
C VAL A 145 -3.87 13.42 -2.18
N TYR A 146 -2.84 12.59 -2.34
CA TYR A 146 -2.04 12.53 -3.56
C TYR A 146 -2.50 11.34 -4.39
N ALA A 147 -2.74 11.57 -5.68
CA ALA A 147 -3.24 10.57 -6.62
C ALA A 147 -2.50 10.66 -7.96
N ALA A 148 -2.40 9.54 -8.66
CA ALA A 148 -1.76 9.47 -9.98
C ALA A 148 -2.80 9.44 -11.09
N SER A 149 -2.45 9.95 -12.27
CA SER A 149 -3.24 9.77 -13.49
C SER A 149 -2.40 9.28 -14.66
N PRO A 150 -3.02 8.61 -15.67
CA PRO A 150 -2.30 8.05 -16.82
C PRO A 150 -1.57 9.08 -17.68
N GLY A 151 -1.86 10.37 -17.52
CA GLY A 151 -1.10 11.45 -18.15
C GLY A 151 0.33 11.60 -17.64
N GLY A 152 0.79 10.71 -16.76
CA GLY A 152 2.15 10.70 -16.24
C GLY A 152 2.39 11.73 -15.14
N VAL A 153 1.34 12.10 -14.41
CA VAL A 153 1.39 13.13 -13.36
C VAL A 153 0.83 12.64 -12.03
N VAL A 154 1.30 13.28 -10.96
CA VAL A 154 0.77 13.13 -9.60
C VAL A 154 0.05 14.42 -9.22
N HIS A 155 -1.17 14.29 -8.77
CA HIS A 155 -2.06 15.35 -8.29
C HIS A 155 -1.97 15.50 -6.77
N LYS A 156 -2.24 16.69 -6.25
CA LYS A 156 -2.42 16.97 -4.82
C LYS A 156 -3.80 17.59 -4.62
N LEU A 157 -4.72 16.85 -4.03
CA LEU A 157 -6.12 17.19 -3.93
C LEU A 157 -6.49 17.53 -2.49
N SER A 158 -7.25 18.61 -2.29
CA SER A 158 -7.81 18.97 -0.98
C SER A 158 -8.77 17.88 -0.51
N VAL A 159 -8.58 17.36 0.70
CA VAL A 159 -9.53 16.45 1.36
C VAL A 159 -10.92 17.11 1.47
N ALA A 160 -10.96 18.41 1.75
CA ALA A 160 -12.19 19.12 1.99
C ALA A 160 -13.06 19.35 0.74
N SER A 161 -12.48 19.36 -0.48
CA SER A 161 -13.21 19.77 -1.67
C SER A 161 -12.83 19.06 -2.97
N GLY A 162 -11.79 18.24 -2.97
CA GLY A 162 -11.23 17.65 -4.18
C GLY A 162 -10.46 18.65 -5.09
N ALA A 163 -10.40 19.92 -4.72
CA ALA A 163 -9.68 20.92 -5.51
C ALA A 163 -8.18 20.64 -5.56
N GLU A 164 -7.59 20.78 -6.74
CA GLU A 164 -6.15 20.60 -6.92
C GLU A 164 -5.36 21.78 -6.33
N ALA A 165 -4.31 21.48 -5.60
CA ALA A 165 -3.47 22.48 -4.94
C ALA A 165 -2.61 23.25 -5.97
N ARG A 166 -2.37 24.55 -5.70
CA ARG A 166 -1.48 25.36 -6.53
C ARG A 166 -0.08 24.73 -6.63
N GLY A 167 0.47 24.74 -7.83
CA GLY A 167 1.78 24.13 -8.13
C GLY A 167 1.73 22.63 -8.41
N TRP A 168 0.55 22.07 -8.53
CA TRP A 168 0.29 20.71 -8.98
C TRP A 168 -0.58 20.72 -10.24
N PRO A 169 -0.59 19.65 -11.07
CA PRO A 169 0.08 18.36 -10.88
C PRO A 169 1.58 18.38 -11.18
N VAL A 170 2.28 17.34 -10.72
CA VAL A 170 3.73 17.15 -10.96
C VAL A 170 3.93 16.00 -11.96
N ARG A 171 4.62 16.31 -13.07
CA ARG A 171 5.01 15.32 -14.08
C ARG A 171 6.13 14.41 -13.55
N VAL A 172 5.94 13.09 -13.65
CA VAL A 172 6.87 12.07 -13.13
C VAL A 172 7.38 11.10 -14.19
N THR A 173 6.94 11.26 -15.44
CA THR A 173 7.52 10.64 -16.63
C THR A 173 7.54 11.64 -17.80
N LEU A 174 8.52 11.52 -18.68
CA LEU A 174 8.60 12.30 -19.93
C LEU A 174 8.04 11.53 -21.13
N LEU A 175 7.55 10.29 -20.91
CA LEU A 175 7.03 9.45 -21.98
C LEU A 175 5.77 8.68 -21.48
N PRO A 176 4.68 9.39 -21.12
CA PRO A 176 3.49 8.77 -20.52
C PRO A 176 2.74 7.82 -21.45
N GLU A 177 3.02 7.80 -22.74
CA GLU A 177 2.51 6.82 -23.70
C GLU A 177 3.23 5.46 -23.61
N ARG A 178 4.34 5.36 -22.90
CA ARG A 178 5.12 4.14 -22.68
C ARG A 178 5.29 3.79 -21.21
N GLU A 179 5.34 4.81 -20.36
CA GLU A 179 5.60 4.66 -18.93
C GLU A 179 4.31 4.80 -18.10
N LYS A 180 3.91 3.69 -17.48
CA LYS A 180 2.73 3.56 -16.62
C LYS A 180 3.03 3.99 -15.20
N LEU A 181 2.10 4.69 -14.56
CA LEU A 181 2.08 4.92 -13.12
C LEU A 181 1.29 3.79 -12.45
N GLY A 182 1.94 2.64 -12.25
CA GLY A 182 1.31 1.42 -11.71
C GLY A 182 1.56 1.17 -10.23
N THR A 183 2.48 1.92 -9.60
CA THR A 183 2.84 1.72 -8.21
C THR A 183 1.96 2.53 -7.26
N SER A 184 1.67 1.98 -6.07
CA SER A 184 1.00 2.73 -5.02
C SER A 184 1.88 3.88 -4.52
N LEU A 185 1.30 5.08 -4.37
CA LEU A 185 2.00 6.23 -3.81
C LEU A 185 2.38 5.99 -2.35
N ASN A 186 3.54 6.47 -1.94
CA ASN A 186 3.95 6.47 -0.54
C ASN A 186 4.30 7.89 -0.07
N PHE A 187 4.29 8.09 1.24
CA PHE A 187 4.66 9.36 1.87
C PHE A 187 5.67 9.09 2.99
N SER A 188 6.80 9.79 2.93
CA SER A 188 7.84 9.71 3.96
C SER A 188 8.64 11.00 4.02
N ARG A 189 8.91 11.49 5.23
CA ARG A 189 9.79 12.65 5.47
C ARG A 189 9.43 13.88 4.62
N GLY A 190 8.14 14.16 4.43
CA GLY A 190 7.67 15.28 3.61
C GLY A 190 7.80 15.07 2.10
N LEU A 191 8.08 13.84 1.66
CA LEU A 191 8.17 13.45 0.26
C LEU A 191 7.03 12.51 -0.14
N VAL A 192 6.44 12.77 -1.30
CA VAL A 192 5.60 11.83 -2.03
C VAL A 192 6.50 11.01 -2.93
N LEU A 193 6.37 9.68 -2.88
CA LEU A 193 7.22 8.72 -3.57
C LEU A 193 6.37 7.91 -4.56
N ILE A 194 6.86 7.75 -5.79
CA ILE A 194 6.21 6.95 -6.83
C ILE A 194 7.25 6.25 -7.69
N GLY A 195 6.90 5.06 -8.20
CA GLY A 195 7.65 4.33 -9.23
C GLY A 195 6.92 4.33 -10.56
N THR A 196 7.65 4.17 -11.66
CA THR A 196 7.12 4.00 -13.01
C THR A 196 7.48 2.66 -13.60
N GLY A 197 6.67 2.17 -14.53
CA GLY A 197 6.93 0.94 -15.29
C GLY A 197 6.38 1.01 -16.71
N GLY A 198 6.34 -0.11 -17.42
CA GLY A 198 5.69 -0.24 -18.71
C GLY A 198 4.19 -0.49 -18.61
N TYR A 199 3.46 -0.32 -19.71
CA TYR A 199 2.12 -0.87 -19.88
C TYR A 199 2.18 -2.35 -20.23
N ILE A 200 1.04 -3.06 -20.13
CA ILE A 200 0.94 -4.45 -20.57
C ILE A 200 1.38 -4.58 -22.03
N GLY A 201 2.15 -5.63 -22.33
CA GLY A 201 2.76 -5.85 -23.64
C GLY A 201 4.14 -5.20 -23.81
N ASP A 202 4.67 -4.54 -22.77
CA ASP A 202 6.07 -4.09 -22.63
C ASP A 202 6.67 -3.45 -23.89
N GLN A 203 5.96 -2.46 -24.44
CA GLN A 203 6.41 -1.76 -25.63
C GLN A 203 7.54 -0.74 -25.32
N PRO A 204 8.79 -1.01 -25.74
CA PRO A 204 9.89 -0.08 -25.50
C PRO A 204 9.72 1.24 -26.30
N PRO A 205 10.46 2.31 -25.91
CA PRO A 205 11.32 2.39 -24.74
C PRO A 205 10.55 2.80 -23.49
N TYR A 206 10.84 2.16 -22.35
CA TYR A 206 10.38 2.56 -21.01
C TYR A 206 11.41 2.16 -19.97
N GLN A 207 11.32 2.69 -18.75
CA GLN A 207 12.10 2.23 -17.61
C GLN A 207 11.43 2.55 -16.28
N GLY A 208 11.99 2.00 -15.21
CA GLY A 208 11.61 2.35 -13.85
C GLY A 208 12.26 3.65 -13.38
N HIS A 209 11.47 4.59 -12.90
CA HIS A 209 11.92 5.74 -12.15
C HIS A 209 11.44 5.63 -10.70
N VAL A 210 12.25 6.03 -9.72
CA VAL A 210 11.78 6.37 -8.38
C VAL A 210 11.83 7.89 -8.28
N VAL A 211 10.66 8.52 -8.21
CA VAL A 211 10.53 9.98 -8.15
C VAL A 211 10.15 10.40 -6.74
N ALA A 212 10.95 11.28 -6.14
CA ALA A 212 10.72 11.88 -4.83
C ALA A 212 10.28 13.33 -4.98
N ILE A 213 9.04 13.64 -4.62
CA ILE A 213 8.41 14.95 -4.79
C ILE A 213 8.22 15.60 -3.42
N ARG A 214 8.68 16.85 -3.23
CA ARG A 214 8.41 17.61 -2.01
C ARG A 214 6.94 17.96 -1.90
N ALA A 215 6.28 17.41 -0.90
CA ALA A 215 4.84 17.53 -0.71
C ALA A 215 4.35 18.98 -0.52
N SER A 216 5.19 19.86 0.04
CA SER A 216 4.84 21.27 0.26
C SER A 216 4.84 22.12 -1.02
N SER A 217 5.73 21.82 -1.98
CA SER A 217 5.94 22.70 -3.15
C SER A 217 5.71 22.02 -4.51
N GLY A 218 5.54 20.69 -4.59
CA GLY A 218 5.49 19.97 -5.86
C GLY A 218 6.84 19.83 -6.58
N ARG A 219 7.93 20.33 -5.99
CA ARG A 219 9.25 20.21 -6.62
C ARG A 219 9.77 18.78 -6.54
N ILE A 220 10.22 18.22 -7.66
CA ILE A 220 10.99 16.97 -7.67
C ILE A 220 12.32 17.22 -6.94
N VAL A 221 12.60 16.43 -5.91
CA VAL A 221 13.83 16.53 -5.11
C VAL A 221 14.93 15.71 -5.76
N HIS A 222 14.61 14.45 -6.08
CA HIS A 222 15.48 13.51 -6.77
C HIS A 222 14.68 12.57 -7.65
N VAL A 223 15.36 12.02 -8.66
CA VAL A 223 14.92 10.89 -9.47
C VAL A 223 16.04 9.87 -9.50
N TRP A 224 15.73 8.63 -9.20
CA TRP A 224 16.59 7.50 -9.45
C TRP A 224 16.04 6.69 -10.62
N ASN A 225 16.87 6.43 -11.64
CA ASN A 225 16.50 5.69 -12.85
C ASN A 225 17.02 4.25 -12.77
N SER A 226 16.22 3.26 -13.13
CA SER A 226 16.62 1.84 -13.10
C SER A 226 17.65 1.52 -14.19
N LEU A 227 17.59 2.22 -15.30
CA LEU A 227 18.57 2.20 -16.38
C LEU A 227 19.20 3.59 -16.54
N CYS A 228 20.44 3.66 -17.02
CA CYS A 228 21.19 4.92 -17.05
C CYS A 228 21.19 5.61 -15.68
N SER A 229 21.36 4.82 -14.59
CA SER A 229 21.20 5.29 -13.19
C SER A 229 22.21 6.34 -12.74
N ASN A 230 23.21 6.63 -13.56
CA ASN A 230 24.12 7.78 -13.41
C ASN A 230 23.47 9.13 -13.78
N VAL A 231 22.26 9.14 -14.34
CA VAL A 231 21.47 10.34 -14.62
C VAL A 231 20.52 10.57 -13.45
N HIS A 232 20.70 11.65 -12.68
CA HIS A 232 19.95 11.93 -11.44
C HIS A 232 18.81 12.94 -11.63
N ARG A 233 18.19 12.93 -12.80
CA ARG A 233 17.01 13.73 -13.15
C ARG A 233 16.01 12.88 -13.90
N LEU A 234 14.81 13.40 -14.09
CA LEU A 234 13.83 12.75 -14.95
C LEU A 234 14.39 12.61 -16.37
N LEU A 235 14.47 11.37 -16.83
CA LEU A 235 15.06 11.00 -18.12
C LEU A 235 13.96 10.54 -19.06
N ASN A 236 13.95 11.05 -20.29
CA ASN A 236 13.14 10.45 -21.33
C ASN A 236 13.77 9.08 -21.71
N PRO A 237 13.03 7.97 -21.63
CA PRO A 237 13.57 6.64 -21.95
C PRO A 237 14.20 6.53 -23.32
N ARG A 238 13.76 7.34 -24.30
CA ARG A 238 14.38 7.41 -25.65
C ARG A 238 15.85 7.85 -25.63
N ASN A 239 16.27 8.52 -24.55
CA ASN A 239 17.64 9.00 -24.38
C ASN A 239 18.51 8.01 -23.58
N CYS A 240 18.01 6.83 -23.26
CA CYS A 240 18.78 5.73 -22.68
C CYS A 240 18.89 4.61 -23.72
N PRO A 241 20.10 4.07 -24.00
CA PRO A 241 20.28 3.07 -25.05
C PRO A 241 19.69 1.69 -24.68
N LYS A 242 19.20 1.56 -23.45
CA LYS A 242 18.57 0.34 -22.93
C LYS A 242 17.12 0.65 -22.53
N SER A 243 16.27 -0.37 -22.51
CA SER A 243 14.87 -0.29 -22.16
C SER A 243 14.49 -1.36 -21.14
N ASN A 244 13.26 -1.32 -20.64
CA ASN A 244 12.65 -2.21 -19.68
C ASN A 244 13.06 -1.88 -18.23
N SER A 245 13.24 -2.87 -17.33
CA SER A 245 13.60 -2.63 -15.91
C SER A 245 12.58 -1.77 -15.16
N ALA A 246 11.29 -2.10 -15.34
CA ALA A 246 10.15 -1.42 -14.71
C ALA A 246 10.19 -1.50 -13.18
N ILE A 247 9.70 -0.46 -12.50
CA ILE A 247 9.34 -0.49 -11.07
C ILE A 247 7.82 -0.46 -11.01
N TRP A 248 7.18 -1.63 -10.90
CA TRP A 248 5.73 -1.76 -11.09
C TRP A 248 4.99 -2.56 -10.01
N ALA A 249 5.74 -3.07 -9.02
CA ALA A 249 5.13 -3.75 -7.89
C ALA A 249 3.99 -2.94 -7.26
N ARG A 250 2.93 -3.62 -6.85
CA ARG A 250 1.77 -3.02 -6.18
C ARG A 250 2.09 -2.12 -5.02
N SER A 251 2.92 -2.61 -4.13
CA SER A 251 3.37 -1.87 -2.96
C SER A 251 4.12 -0.59 -3.33
N GLY A 252 4.67 -0.52 -4.54
CA GLY A 252 5.51 0.59 -4.96
C GLY A 252 6.76 0.72 -4.10
N VAL A 253 7.10 1.95 -3.74
CA VAL A 253 8.25 2.24 -2.90
C VAL A 253 7.96 1.87 -1.46
N VAL A 254 8.70 0.93 -0.91
CA VAL A 254 8.66 0.51 0.51
C VAL A 254 9.63 1.35 1.31
N VAL A 255 9.22 1.85 2.48
CA VAL A 255 10.07 2.68 3.35
C VAL A 255 10.49 1.88 4.58
N ALA A 256 11.77 1.68 4.76
CA ALA A 256 12.30 0.96 5.91
C ALA A 256 12.13 1.77 7.20
N PRO A 257 11.52 1.19 8.26
CA PRO A 257 11.38 1.84 9.55
C PRO A 257 12.73 2.31 10.12
N GLY A 258 12.72 3.40 10.87
CA GLY A 258 13.91 4.01 11.47
C GLY A 258 14.79 4.74 10.45
N SER A 259 15.45 4.03 9.54
CA SER A 259 16.36 4.63 8.55
C SER A 259 15.64 5.50 7.52
N GLY A 260 14.42 5.15 7.14
CA GLY A 260 13.70 5.77 6.03
C GLY A 260 14.25 5.39 4.65
N ASN A 261 15.20 4.46 4.56
CA ASN A 261 15.71 3.98 3.29
C ASN A 261 14.59 3.38 2.45
N LEU A 262 14.66 3.57 1.14
CA LEU A 262 13.66 3.12 0.21
C LEU A 262 14.05 1.76 -0.37
N LEU A 263 13.07 0.86 -0.48
CA LEU A 263 13.26 -0.42 -1.15
C LEU A 263 12.31 -0.50 -2.33
N VAL A 264 12.83 -0.95 -3.46
CA VAL A 264 12.09 -1.25 -4.69
C VAL A 264 12.67 -2.50 -5.33
N ALA A 265 11.93 -3.10 -6.26
CA ALA A 265 12.47 -4.08 -7.17
C ALA A 265 12.19 -3.64 -8.60
N THR A 266 13.08 -4.05 -9.50
CA THR A 266 12.99 -3.82 -10.93
C THR A 266 12.63 -5.11 -11.66
N GLY A 267 11.92 -4.98 -12.75
CA GLY A 267 11.58 -6.08 -13.64
C GLY A 267 12.63 -6.34 -14.70
N ASN A 268 12.22 -7.11 -15.69
CA ASN A 268 13.04 -7.50 -16.84
C ASN A 268 13.83 -6.33 -17.40
N GLY A 269 15.09 -6.56 -17.69
CA GLY A 269 15.95 -5.54 -18.25
C GLY A 269 17.42 -5.88 -18.04
N PRO A 270 18.31 -5.16 -18.70
CA PRO A 270 19.74 -5.40 -18.61
C PRO A 270 20.27 -5.12 -17.20
N PHE A 271 21.18 -5.96 -16.78
CA PHE A 271 21.95 -5.80 -15.53
C PHE A 271 23.45 -5.74 -15.83
N ASP A 272 24.12 -4.70 -15.37
CA ASP A 272 25.58 -4.54 -15.50
C ASP A 272 26.26 -4.23 -14.14
N GLY A 273 25.48 -4.12 -13.05
CA GLY A 273 25.98 -3.79 -11.72
C GLY A 273 26.55 -2.39 -11.57
N ARG A 274 26.33 -1.50 -12.55
CA ARG A 274 26.88 -0.13 -12.58
C ARG A 274 25.82 0.93 -12.90
N ARG A 275 25.10 0.78 -14.02
CA ARG A 275 24.13 1.76 -14.54
C ARG A 275 22.78 1.17 -14.87
N ASN A 276 22.69 -0.15 -15.01
CA ASN A 276 21.50 -0.87 -15.43
C ASN A 276 21.18 -1.96 -14.39
N TRP A 277 19.96 -1.94 -13.88
CA TRP A 277 19.56 -2.70 -12.70
C TRP A 277 18.30 -3.54 -12.95
N GLY A 278 18.24 -4.28 -14.06
CA GLY A 278 17.16 -5.23 -14.32
C GLY A 278 17.11 -6.34 -13.29
N ASP A 279 15.93 -6.82 -12.97
CA ASP A 279 15.64 -7.93 -12.03
C ASP A 279 16.39 -7.85 -10.72
N SER A 280 16.36 -6.70 -10.08
CA SER A 280 17.12 -6.42 -8.86
C SER A 280 16.24 -5.89 -7.74
N ALA A 281 16.49 -6.34 -6.50
CA ALA A 281 15.99 -5.69 -5.30
C ALA A 281 16.99 -4.64 -4.83
N LEU A 282 16.53 -3.41 -4.63
CA LEU A 282 17.38 -2.24 -4.48
C LEU A 282 17.04 -1.49 -3.19
N MET A 283 18.07 -0.99 -2.52
CA MET A 283 17.92 -0.07 -1.40
C MET A 283 18.50 1.29 -1.77
N LEU A 284 17.67 2.33 -1.69
CA LEU A 284 18.02 3.71 -1.99
C LEU A 284 18.04 4.56 -0.71
N THR A 285 18.71 5.72 -0.78
CA THR A 285 18.58 6.74 0.27
C THR A 285 17.15 7.20 0.45
N PRO A 286 16.77 7.79 1.61
CA PRO A 286 15.40 8.20 1.92
C PRO A 286 14.76 9.20 0.94
N ASN A 287 15.57 9.87 0.14
CA ASN A 287 15.15 10.85 -0.87
C ASN A 287 15.32 10.35 -2.32
N ALA A 288 15.57 9.06 -2.53
CA ALA A 288 15.85 8.46 -3.84
C ALA A 288 17.11 9.03 -4.56
N GLY A 289 18.00 9.71 -3.84
CA GLY A 289 19.15 10.36 -4.46
C GLY A 289 20.32 9.43 -4.80
N ARG A 290 20.42 8.26 -4.17
CA ARG A 290 21.54 7.33 -4.34
C ARG A 290 21.15 5.90 -4.05
N LEU A 291 21.65 4.95 -4.85
CA LEU A 291 21.64 3.52 -4.58
C LEU A 291 22.64 3.21 -3.45
N LEU A 292 22.17 2.52 -2.42
CA LEU A 292 22.96 2.10 -1.26
C LEU A 292 23.42 0.65 -1.38
N ARG A 293 22.50 -0.22 -1.81
CA ARG A 293 22.71 -1.68 -1.90
C ARG A 293 21.81 -2.28 -2.97
N ASN A 294 22.22 -3.39 -3.55
CA ASN A 294 21.39 -4.21 -4.41
C ASN A 294 21.47 -5.68 -3.99
N TRP A 295 20.48 -6.43 -4.38
CA TRP A 295 20.52 -7.86 -4.56
C TRP A 295 19.96 -8.18 -5.93
N THR A 296 20.69 -8.98 -6.70
CA THR A 296 20.32 -9.43 -8.05
C THR A 296 20.47 -10.95 -8.07
N PRO A 297 19.50 -11.74 -8.54
CA PRO A 297 19.59 -13.19 -8.55
C PRO A 297 20.68 -13.65 -9.53
N ARG A 298 21.30 -14.82 -9.24
CA ARG A 298 22.34 -15.39 -10.12
C ARG A 298 21.82 -15.72 -11.52
N ASN A 299 20.55 -16.05 -11.62
CA ASN A 299 19.87 -16.36 -12.88
C ASN A 299 19.20 -15.13 -13.55
N GLN A 300 19.70 -13.92 -13.31
CA GLN A 300 19.12 -12.69 -13.84
C GLN A 300 18.93 -12.73 -15.37
N ALA A 301 19.94 -13.16 -16.12
CA ALA A 301 19.84 -13.27 -17.56
C ALA A 301 18.72 -14.23 -18.03
N SER A 302 18.46 -15.29 -17.27
CA SER A 302 17.35 -16.20 -17.53
C SER A 302 16.00 -15.57 -17.18
N LEU A 303 15.92 -14.74 -16.14
CA LEU A 303 14.69 -13.99 -15.82
C LEU A 303 14.38 -12.99 -16.92
N GLU A 304 15.37 -12.21 -17.35
CA GLU A 304 15.23 -11.24 -18.45
C GLU A 304 14.73 -11.90 -19.74
N SER A 305 15.35 -12.99 -20.15
CA SER A 305 14.98 -13.67 -21.40
C SER A 305 13.65 -14.44 -21.35
N GLY A 306 13.24 -14.88 -20.16
CA GLY A 306 12.04 -15.69 -19.92
C GLY A 306 10.85 -14.93 -19.34
N ASP A 307 10.87 -13.60 -19.34
CA ASP A 307 9.85 -12.76 -18.68
C ASP A 307 9.61 -13.15 -17.18
N GLY A 308 10.66 -13.56 -16.50
CA GLY A 308 10.63 -14.03 -15.12
C GLY A 308 10.54 -12.92 -14.05
N ASP A 309 10.41 -11.73 -14.47
CA ASP A 309 10.18 -10.42 -13.87
C ASP A 309 10.14 -10.38 -12.34
N LEU A 310 11.25 -9.99 -11.74
CA LEU A 310 11.34 -9.82 -10.29
C LEU A 310 10.54 -8.60 -9.81
N GLY A 311 10.34 -7.61 -10.67
CA GLY A 311 9.66 -6.35 -10.37
C GLY A 311 8.15 -6.44 -10.17
N SER A 312 7.54 -7.62 -10.36
CA SER A 312 6.13 -7.85 -10.05
C SER A 312 5.83 -7.67 -8.56
N THR A 313 6.85 -7.78 -7.69
CA THR A 313 6.76 -7.48 -6.25
C THR A 313 7.88 -6.54 -5.81
N ALA A 314 7.69 -5.84 -4.68
CA ALA A 314 8.78 -5.13 -3.99
C ALA A 314 9.22 -5.90 -2.75
N PRO A 315 10.43 -5.66 -2.21
CA PRO A 315 10.91 -6.31 -1.01
C PRO A 315 9.95 -6.08 0.17
N ALA A 316 9.33 -7.14 0.69
CA ALA A 316 8.48 -7.08 1.88
C ALA A 316 9.32 -7.22 3.13
N LEU A 317 9.25 -6.25 4.04
CA LEU A 317 9.99 -6.26 5.30
C LEU A 317 9.38 -7.28 6.27
N VAL A 318 10.09 -8.37 6.57
CA VAL A 318 9.56 -9.46 7.40
C VAL A 318 10.06 -9.45 8.85
N GLY A 319 10.76 -8.39 9.24
CA GLY A 319 11.36 -8.24 10.57
C GLY A 319 12.83 -8.68 10.62
N GLN A 320 13.49 -8.48 11.76
CA GLN A 320 14.87 -8.91 12.03
C GLN A 320 15.92 -8.47 10.98
N GLY A 321 15.69 -7.36 10.30
CA GLY A 321 16.58 -6.91 9.22
C GLY A 321 16.53 -7.79 7.97
N LEU A 322 15.40 -8.46 7.75
CA LEU A 322 15.16 -9.34 6.61
C LEU A 322 14.07 -8.78 5.70
N ALA A 323 14.14 -9.11 4.42
CA ALA A 323 13.11 -8.86 3.43
C ALA A 323 12.82 -10.13 2.62
N LEU A 324 11.57 -10.29 2.21
CA LEU A 324 11.13 -11.30 1.26
C LEU A 324 10.99 -10.66 -0.11
N GLN A 325 11.71 -11.16 -1.11
CA GLN A 325 11.58 -10.80 -2.52
C GLN A 325 11.03 -11.99 -3.29
N SER A 326 10.02 -11.73 -4.11
CA SER A 326 9.39 -12.69 -5.00
C SER A 326 9.27 -12.12 -6.42
N GLY A 327 8.76 -12.90 -7.35
CA GLY A 327 8.62 -12.49 -8.74
C GLY A 327 7.71 -13.42 -9.54
N LYS A 328 7.61 -13.19 -10.86
CA LYS A 328 6.89 -14.04 -11.80
C LYS A 328 7.46 -15.46 -11.85
N ASP A 329 8.72 -15.64 -11.48
CA ASP A 329 9.42 -16.93 -11.48
C ASP A 329 8.98 -17.89 -10.35
N ALA A 330 7.92 -17.59 -9.65
CA ALA A 330 7.33 -18.42 -8.58
C ALA A 330 8.31 -18.76 -7.45
N ARG A 331 9.28 -17.89 -7.16
CA ARG A 331 10.25 -18.06 -6.07
C ARG A 331 10.05 -17.02 -4.98
N LEU A 332 10.20 -17.45 -3.74
CA LEU A 332 10.26 -16.60 -2.55
C LEU A 332 11.70 -16.60 -2.04
N ARG A 333 12.36 -15.46 -2.05
CA ARG A 333 13.77 -15.34 -1.65
C ARG A 333 13.88 -14.48 -0.40
N LEU A 334 14.41 -15.05 0.68
CA LEU A 334 14.66 -14.33 1.92
C LEU A 334 16.03 -13.67 1.85
N LEU A 335 16.05 -12.35 1.99
CA LEU A 335 17.21 -11.50 1.87
C LEU A 335 17.60 -10.89 3.21
N SER A 336 18.89 -10.72 3.45
CA SER A 336 19.40 -9.91 4.57
C SER A 336 19.57 -8.45 4.11
N LEU A 337 18.87 -7.51 4.71
CA LEU A 337 18.97 -6.09 4.38
C LEU A 337 20.37 -5.50 4.63
N THR A 338 21.12 -6.07 5.57
CA THR A 338 22.48 -5.63 5.85
C THR A 338 23.49 -6.12 4.82
N ARG A 339 23.16 -7.20 4.12
CA ARG A 339 24.05 -7.81 3.12
C ARG A 339 23.62 -7.55 1.68
N LEU A 340 22.33 -7.49 1.34
CA LEU A 340 21.78 -7.28 0.00
C LEU A 340 22.84 -7.48 -1.12
N GLY A 341 23.34 -8.72 -1.29
CA GLY A 341 24.40 -9.04 -2.23
C GLY A 341 25.82 -8.56 -1.86
N GLY A 342 25.98 -7.74 -0.82
CA GLY A 342 27.25 -7.28 -0.25
C GLY A 342 27.91 -6.16 -1.03
N ARG A 343 28.24 -6.36 -2.29
CA ARG A 343 28.89 -5.37 -3.17
C ARG A 343 28.01 -5.06 -4.35
N LEU A 344 28.01 -3.82 -4.80
CA LEU A 344 27.37 -3.42 -6.05
C LEU A 344 27.87 -4.32 -7.20
N GLY A 345 26.93 -4.83 -8.01
CA GLY A 345 27.23 -5.73 -9.12
C GLY A 345 27.38 -7.22 -8.77
N ALA A 346 27.45 -7.59 -7.49
CA ALA A 346 27.41 -8.98 -7.09
C ALA A 346 26.00 -9.58 -7.25
N THR A 347 25.93 -10.89 -7.55
CA THR A 347 24.67 -11.64 -7.70
C THR A 347 24.53 -12.74 -6.66
N GLY A 348 23.28 -13.11 -6.30
CA GLY A 348 22.99 -14.14 -5.31
C GLY A 348 23.20 -13.67 -3.87
N GLY A 349 23.30 -14.62 -2.93
CA GLY A 349 23.50 -14.35 -1.51
C GLY A 349 22.19 -14.28 -0.70
N GLU A 350 21.09 -14.77 -1.25
CA GLU A 350 19.85 -15.02 -0.51
C GLU A 350 20.04 -16.05 0.60
N LEU A 351 19.37 -15.85 1.72
CA LEU A 351 19.45 -16.75 2.89
C LEU A 351 18.63 -18.02 2.70
N GLN A 352 17.56 -17.94 1.91
CA GLN A 352 16.64 -19.03 1.65
C GLN A 352 15.88 -18.75 0.37
N THR A 353 15.62 -19.82 -0.40
CA THR A 353 14.69 -19.82 -1.54
C THR A 353 13.62 -20.87 -1.31
N LEU A 354 12.34 -20.49 -1.50
CA LEU A 354 11.18 -21.36 -1.42
C LEU A 354 10.37 -21.25 -2.71
N THR A 355 9.55 -22.24 -3.01
CA THR A 355 8.53 -22.13 -4.05
C THR A 355 7.35 -21.31 -3.54
N ALA A 356 6.80 -20.44 -4.37
CA ALA A 356 5.61 -19.67 -4.05
C ALA A 356 4.37 -20.57 -3.94
N PRO A 357 3.32 -20.13 -3.23
CA PRO A 357 2.09 -20.91 -3.08
C PRO A 357 1.50 -21.30 -4.44
N GLY A 358 1.12 -22.58 -4.58
CA GLY A 358 0.59 -23.12 -5.84
C GLY A 358 1.60 -23.19 -7.01
N GLY A 359 2.88 -22.88 -6.77
CA GLY A 359 3.90 -22.87 -7.83
C GLY A 359 3.70 -21.76 -8.86
N ALA A 360 2.90 -20.74 -8.57
CA ALA A 360 2.57 -19.66 -9.49
C ALA A 360 3.38 -18.39 -9.20
N GLY A 361 3.50 -17.51 -10.20
CA GLY A 361 4.12 -16.21 -10.09
C GLY A 361 3.45 -15.34 -9.02
N VAL A 362 4.22 -14.48 -8.36
CA VAL A 362 3.74 -13.60 -7.30
C VAL A 362 3.63 -12.18 -7.86
N PHE A 363 2.40 -11.65 -7.81
CA PHE A 363 2.08 -10.27 -8.22
C PHE A 363 1.53 -9.44 -7.05
N THR A 364 1.42 -10.05 -5.88
CA THR A 364 0.80 -9.49 -4.68
C THR A 364 1.85 -8.99 -3.70
N ALA A 365 1.47 -8.02 -2.87
CA ALA A 365 2.27 -7.64 -1.71
C ALA A 365 1.90 -8.57 -0.53
N PRO A 366 2.87 -9.24 0.11
CA PRO A 366 2.60 -10.08 1.27
C PRO A 366 2.04 -9.28 2.45
N ALA A 367 1.21 -9.92 3.29
CA ALA A 367 0.91 -9.37 4.60
C ALA A 367 1.92 -9.89 5.63
N VAL A 368 2.44 -8.98 6.46
CA VAL A 368 3.39 -9.31 7.53
C VAL A 368 2.78 -8.93 8.87
N TRP A 369 2.47 -9.94 9.68
CA TRP A 369 1.81 -9.74 10.96
C TRP A 369 2.50 -10.56 12.06
N ARG A 370 3.07 -9.86 13.03
CA ARG A 370 3.93 -10.48 14.05
C ARG A 370 5.12 -11.20 13.38
N ASN A 371 5.26 -12.50 13.62
CA ASN A 371 6.28 -13.34 12.97
C ASN A 371 5.71 -14.17 11.79
N ARG A 372 4.57 -13.79 11.22
CA ARG A 372 3.91 -14.48 10.12
C ARG A 372 3.93 -13.66 8.85
N VAL A 373 4.14 -14.34 7.74
CA VAL A 373 4.13 -13.79 6.39
C VAL A 373 3.08 -14.54 5.57
N PHE A 374 2.09 -13.82 5.06
CA PHE A 374 1.04 -14.37 4.22
C PHE A 374 1.32 -13.98 2.78
N VAL A 375 1.43 -14.96 1.92
CA VAL A 375 1.69 -14.78 0.48
C VAL A 375 0.51 -15.36 -0.29
N ALA A 376 -0.07 -14.58 -1.19
CA ALA A 376 -1.08 -15.01 -2.14
C ALA A 376 -0.54 -14.97 -3.56
N THR A 377 -0.94 -15.93 -4.37
CA THR A 377 -0.80 -15.98 -5.82
C THR A 377 -2.19 -16.20 -6.42
N ASP A 378 -2.31 -16.33 -7.72
CA ASP A 378 -3.61 -16.66 -8.34
C ASP A 378 -4.10 -18.06 -7.97
N SER A 379 -3.18 -18.98 -7.67
CA SER A 379 -3.49 -20.40 -7.39
C SER A 379 -3.23 -20.84 -5.95
N GLY A 380 -2.72 -19.97 -5.08
CA GLY A 380 -2.38 -20.37 -3.71
C GLY A 380 -2.31 -19.26 -2.69
N LEU A 381 -2.61 -19.60 -1.44
CA LEU A 381 -2.45 -18.76 -0.25
C LEU A 381 -1.67 -19.54 0.80
N ALA A 382 -0.57 -19.01 1.28
CA ALA A 382 0.22 -19.65 2.33
C ALA A 382 0.57 -18.70 3.47
N CYS A 383 0.72 -19.27 4.66
CA CYS A 383 1.29 -18.62 5.84
C CYS A 383 2.64 -19.25 6.14
N TYR A 384 3.64 -18.42 6.21
CA TYR A 384 4.98 -18.79 6.70
C TYR A 384 5.22 -18.16 8.07
N VAL A 385 5.96 -18.86 8.91
CA VAL A 385 6.39 -18.37 10.24
C VAL A 385 7.90 -18.12 10.18
N LEU A 386 8.29 -16.90 10.50
CA LEU A 386 9.70 -16.54 10.64
C LEU A 386 10.23 -17.05 11.99
N ARG A 387 11.21 -17.95 11.93
CA ARG A 387 11.96 -18.47 13.10
C ARG A 387 13.44 -18.31 12.84
N GLY A 388 14.10 -17.51 13.66
CA GLY A 388 15.47 -17.08 13.36
C GLY A 388 15.50 -16.38 12.00
N LYS A 389 16.40 -16.80 11.13
CA LYS A 389 16.55 -16.23 9.76
C LYS A 389 15.98 -17.17 8.68
N ARG A 390 14.90 -17.89 8.97
CA ARG A 390 14.25 -18.81 8.03
C ARG A 390 12.74 -18.71 8.11
N LEU A 391 12.10 -18.87 6.97
CA LEU A 391 10.65 -19.00 6.83
C LEU A 391 10.27 -20.48 6.81
N HIS A 392 9.32 -20.87 7.64
CA HIS A 392 8.77 -22.22 7.73
C HIS A 392 7.29 -22.17 7.34
N LEU A 393 6.88 -23.02 6.41
CA LEU A 393 5.47 -23.15 6.04
C LEU A 393 4.66 -23.60 7.27
N SER A 394 3.61 -22.85 7.60
CA SER A 394 2.68 -23.15 8.67
C SER A 394 1.42 -23.80 8.13
N TRP A 395 0.85 -23.23 7.08
CA TRP A 395 -0.30 -23.78 6.35
C TRP A 395 -0.34 -23.20 4.93
N GLN A 396 -1.00 -23.93 4.02
CA GLN A 396 -1.21 -23.54 2.64
C GLN A 396 -2.61 -23.98 2.18
N LYS A 397 -3.17 -23.23 1.20
CA LYS A 397 -4.43 -23.54 0.51
C LYS A 397 -4.27 -23.35 -0.99
N SER A 398 -5.09 -24.08 -1.76
CA SER A 398 -5.21 -23.94 -3.21
C SER A 398 -6.16 -22.79 -3.64
N ALA A 399 -6.40 -21.82 -2.77
CA ALA A 399 -7.22 -20.64 -3.05
C ALA A 399 -6.35 -19.39 -3.00
N GLY A 400 -6.16 -18.77 -4.14
CA GLY A 400 -5.35 -17.55 -4.28
C GLY A 400 -6.15 -16.27 -4.12
N GLY A 401 -5.57 -15.17 -4.60
CA GLY A 401 -6.23 -13.86 -4.62
C GLY A 401 -5.26 -12.68 -4.65
N THR A 402 -5.81 -11.50 -4.45
CA THR A 402 -5.07 -10.23 -4.40
C THR A 402 -4.22 -10.12 -3.14
N SER A 403 -3.54 -9.00 -2.94
CA SER A 403 -2.68 -8.80 -1.77
C SER A 403 -3.45 -9.04 -0.47
N PRO A 404 -3.02 -9.99 0.37
CA PRO A 404 -3.68 -10.29 1.64
C PRO A 404 -3.54 -9.13 2.62
N VAL A 405 -4.52 -9.00 3.51
CA VAL A 405 -4.54 -7.97 4.55
C VAL A 405 -4.87 -8.61 5.90
N VAL A 406 -4.12 -8.29 6.94
CA VAL A 406 -4.45 -8.69 8.31
C VAL A 406 -4.93 -7.48 9.09
N ALA A 407 -6.14 -7.55 9.67
CA ALA A 407 -6.66 -6.51 10.57
C ALA A 407 -7.66 -7.13 11.56
N GLY A 408 -7.76 -6.59 12.77
CA GLY A 408 -8.62 -7.13 13.83
C GLY A 408 -8.30 -8.58 14.20
N GLY A 409 -7.08 -9.07 13.91
CA GLY A 409 -6.72 -10.47 14.12
C GLY A 409 -7.32 -11.45 13.10
N LEU A 410 -7.82 -10.96 11.96
CA LEU A 410 -8.35 -11.75 10.84
C LEU A 410 -7.54 -11.51 9.58
N LEU A 411 -7.47 -12.49 8.69
CA LEU A 411 -6.82 -12.42 7.40
C LEU A 411 -7.88 -12.31 6.29
N TYR A 412 -7.77 -11.28 5.48
CA TYR A 412 -8.69 -10.98 4.36
C TYR A 412 -7.97 -11.17 3.04
N VAL A 413 -8.60 -11.88 2.10
CA VAL A 413 -8.09 -12.12 0.74
C VAL A 413 -9.25 -11.98 -0.23
N TYR A 414 -9.01 -11.27 -1.33
CA TYR A 414 -10.03 -11.00 -2.34
C TYR A 414 -9.69 -11.72 -3.66
N ASN A 415 -10.66 -12.46 -4.22
CA ASN A 415 -10.52 -13.19 -5.49
C ASN A 415 -11.88 -13.32 -6.22
N GLY A 416 -12.60 -12.23 -6.40
CA GLY A 416 -14.02 -12.25 -6.81
C GLY A 416 -14.97 -12.48 -5.64
N SER A 417 -14.43 -12.99 -4.53
CA SER A 417 -15.07 -13.03 -3.22
C SER A 417 -14.14 -12.45 -2.17
N LEU A 418 -14.71 -11.77 -1.19
CA LEU A 418 -13.98 -11.38 0.02
C LEU A 418 -13.97 -12.58 0.96
N ASN A 419 -12.83 -13.24 1.05
CA ASN A 419 -12.62 -14.40 1.92
C ASN A 419 -11.92 -13.98 3.21
N VAL A 420 -12.42 -14.44 4.35
CA VAL A 420 -11.88 -14.14 5.67
C VAL A 420 -11.43 -15.41 6.36
N TYR A 421 -10.20 -15.41 6.87
CA TYR A 421 -9.58 -16.59 7.47
C TYR A 421 -9.05 -16.30 8.88
N ALA A 422 -8.96 -17.34 9.70
CA ALA A 422 -8.16 -17.33 10.93
C ALA A 422 -6.67 -17.37 10.56
N PRO A 423 -5.88 -16.34 10.88
CA PRO A 423 -4.50 -16.24 10.34
C PRO A 423 -3.56 -17.32 10.85
N THR A 424 -3.84 -17.93 11.98
CA THR A 424 -2.97 -18.97 12.57
C THR A 424 -3.18 -20.35 11.97
N THR A 425 -4.40 -20.67 11.50
CA THR A 425 -4.78 -22.01 11.02
C THR A 425 -5.19 -22.06 9.55
N GLY A 426 -5.46 -20.91 8.93
CA GLY A 426 -6.02 -20.84 7.60
C GLY A 426 -7.49 -21.28 7.52
N ARG A 427 -8.18 -21.53 8.65
CA ARG A 427 -9.61 -21.88 8.64
C ARG A 427 -10.42 -20.70 8.12
N GLN A 428 -11.24 -20.94 7.10
CA GLN A 428 -12.16 -19.94 6.56
C GLN A 428 -13.28 -19.64 7.56
N LEU A 429 -13.52 -18.37 7.81
CA LEU A 429 -14.51 -17.87 8.77
C LEU A 429 -15.73 -17.29 8.06
N ALA A 430 -15.52 -16.65 6.91
CA ALA A 430 -16.59 -16.10 6.10
C ALA A 430 -16.15 -15.98 4.64
N SER A 431 -17.11 -15.87 3.74
CA SER A 431 -16.92 -15.57 2.32
C SER A 431 -18.11 -14.75 1.82
N PHE A 432 -17.84 -13.67 1.10
CA PHE A 432 -18.87 -12.78 0.55
C PHE A 432 -18.58 -12.60 -0.93
N ARG A 433 -19.56 -12.91 -1.78
CA ARG A 433 -19.45 -12.65 -3.22
C ARG A 433 -19.35 -11.14 -3.47
N VAL A 434 -18.36 -10.73 -4.24
CA VAL A 434 -18.12 -9.34 -4.64
C VAL A 434 -18.24 -9.26 -6.18
N GLY A 435 -17.27 -8.79 -6.87
CA GLY A 435 -17.17 -8.71 -8.32
C GLY A 435 -15.77 -9.06 -8.78
N GLY A 436 -15.40 -8.60 -9.98
CA GLY A 436 -14.07 -8.86 -10.55
C GLY A 436 -12.94 -8.31 -9.68
N SER A 437 -11.88 -9.09 -9.58
CA SER A 437 -10.65 -8.70 -8.89
C SER A 437 -9.46 -8.86 -9.82
N HIS A 438 -8.49 -7.97 -9.69
CA HIS A 438 -7.21 -8.06 -10.37
C HIS A 438 -6.10 -7.67 -9.39
N TRP A 439 -5.85 -6.38 -9.26
CA TRP A 439 -4.81 -5.91 -8.37
C TRP A 439 -5.34 -5.10 -7.19
N ASN A 440 -6.59 -4.86 -7.08
CA ASN A 440 -7.24 -4.23 -5.95
C ASN A 440 -7.12 -5.09 -4.68
N SER A 441 -7.04 -4.42 -3.52
CA SER A 441 -6.98 -5.09 -2.21
C SER A 441 -7.95 -4.44 -1.24
N PRO A 442 -8.52 -5.19 -0.30
CA PRO A 442 -9.39 -4.64 0.72
C PRO A 442 -8.62 -3.77 1.71
N ILE A 443 -9.34 -2.87 2.37
CA ILE A 443 -8.91 -2.27 3.64
C ILE A 443 -9.94 -2.55 4.72
N VAL A 444 -9.47 -2.62 5.99
CA VAL A 444 -10.32 -3.00 7.12
C VAL A 444 -10.06 -2.07 8.28
N THR A 445 -11.01 -1.24 8.59
CA THR A 445 -10.91 -0.27 9.68
C THR A 445 -12.29 0.17 10.16
N ASP A 446 -12.40 0.56 11.41
CA ASP A 446 -13.54 1.26 11.98
C ASP A 446 -14.89 0.57 11.73
N GLY A 447 -14.93 -0.76 11.93
CA GLY A 447 -16.13 -1.59 11.74
C GLY A 447 -16.48 -1.87 10.28
N ARG A 448 -15.60 -1.54 9.33
CA ARG A 448 -15.86 -1.65 7.89
C ARG A 448 -14.77 -2.42 7.17
N VAL A 449 -15.18 -3.11 6.10
CA VAL A 449 -14.27 -3.62 5.06
C VAL A 449 -14.65 -2.95 3.75
N ALA A 450 -13.71 -2.28 3.11
CA ALA A 450 -13.95 -1.67 1.80
C ALA A 450 -13.17 -2.44 0.73
N VAL A 451 -13.86 -2.89 -0.32
CA VAL A 451 -13.33 -3.73 -1.41
C VAL A 451 -13.70 -3.07 -2.74
N PRO A 452 -12.73 -2.60 -3.54
CA PRO A 452 -13.03 -2.09 -4.88
C PRO A 452 -13.17 -3.24 -5.87
N GLU A 453 -14.08 -3.07 -6.85
CA GLU A 453 -14.30 -4.00 -7.95
C GLU A 453 -13.64 -3.51 -9.24
N GLY A 454 -13.11 -4.44 -10.03
CA GLY A 454 -12.72 -4.26 -11.41
C GLY A 454 -11.27 -4.59 -11.71
N ASP A 455 -11.01 -4.76 -13.01
CA ASP A 455 -9.71 -4.93 -13.63
C ASP A 455 -9.44 -3.74 -14.56
N ALA A 456 -8.31 -3.07 -14.40
CA ALA A 456 -7.96 -1.95 -15.25
C ALA A 456 -7.67 -2.37 -16.70
N ASN A 457 -7.26 -3.62 -16.91
CA ASN A 457 -6.97 -4.17 -18.25
C ASN A 457 -8.25 -4.43 -19.07
N ASP A 458 -9.43 -4.45 -18.45
CA ASP A 458 -10.72 -4.49 -19.15
C ASP A 458 -11.05 -3.14 -19.81
N HIS A 459 -10.28 -2.11 -19.54
CA HIS A 459 -10.48 -0.74 -20.05
C HIS A 459 -11.87 -0.16 -19.77
N SER A 460 -12.57 -0.70 -18.76
CA SER A 460 -13.89 -0.23 -18.35
C SER A 460 -13.80 1.17 -17.70
N THR A 461 -14.81 1.97 -17.98
CA THR A 461 -15.03 3.27 -17.33
C THR A 461 -16.05 3.20 -16.18
N ARG A 462 -16.45 1.99 -15.78
CA ARG A 462 -17.39 1.74 -14.69
C ARG A 462 -16.74 0.81 -13.66
N GLY A 463 -17.12 0.99 -12.40
CA GLY A 463 -16.62 0.15 -11.30
C GLY A 463 -17.51 0.28 -10.07
N ALA A 464 -17.03 -0.19 -8.95
CA ALA A 464 -17.73 -0.05 -7.66
C ALA A 464 -16.74 -0.09 -6.49
N LEU A 465 -17.21 0.43 -5.36
CA LEU A 465 -16.65 0.18 -4.05
C LEU A 465 -17.69 -0.53 -3.19
N ASP A 466 -17.37 -1.73 -2.73
CA ASP A 466 -18.20 -2.46 -1.78
C ASP A 466 -17.79 -2.14 -0.35
N ILE A 467 -18.72 -1.70 0.44
CA ILE A 467 -18.52 -1.38 1.86
C ILE A 467 -19.30 -2.41 2.67
N PHE A 468 -18.58 -3.28 3.35
CA PHE A 468 -19.13 -4.23 4.29
C PHE A 468 -19.08 -3.66 5.70
N ARG A 469 -20.16 -3.79 6.46
CA ARG A 469 -20.26 -3.34 7.85
C ARG A 469 -21.14 -4.27 8.68
N LEU A 470 -20.96 -4.25 9.99
CA LEU A 470 -21.86 -4.92 10.92
C LEU A 470 -23.25 -4.26 10.88
N PRO A 471 -24.33 -5.02 11.11
CA PRO A 471 -25.69 -4.49 11.20
C PRO A 471 -25.84 -3.42 12.24
#